data_274a06f76d581154b94b438745ed28aa
#
_entry.id   274a06f76d581154b94b438745ed28aa
#
_cell.length_a   1.000
_cell.length_b   1.000
_cell.length_c   1.000
_cell.angle_alpha   90.00
_cell.angle_beta   90.00
_cell.angle_gamma   90.00
#
_symmetry.space_group_name_H-M   'P 1'
#
loop_
_entity.id
_entity.type
_entity.pdbx_description
1 polymer ?
#
loop_
_entity_poly.entity_id
_entity_poly.type
_entity_poly.pdbx_seq_one_letter_code
_entity_poly.pdbx_strand_id
1 'polypeptide(L)'
;MSRRTAESNKAILAAWNKEQELVQEGKGTREWTPKQQQDILEKGKAYDDDGVAFQGQHMKSAEMYPEYQGDPGNIQFLTRAEHLEAHNGNWRNPTNWYFNPPTKEKIDFGDGPFISCEVINLAEPVVIVPKDDSSFKEQKSEKKFNLINMKMYLIKIKK
;
A
#
# COMPACT_ATOMS: atom_id res chain seq x y z
N MET A 1 -0.75 -20.24 14.03
CA MET A 1 -0.55 -19.70 12.68
C MET A 1 0.51 -20.52 11.97
N SER A 2 0.27 -20.91 10.75
CA SER A 2 1.22 -21.72 10.04
C SER A 2 2.38 -20.84 9.60
N ARG A 3 3.50 -21.50 9.33
CA ARG A 3 4.66 -20.78 8.89
C ARG A 3 4.37 -20.03 7.60
N ARG A 4 3.62 -20.62 6.70
CA ARG A 4 3.28 -19.98 5.46
C ARG A 4 2.44 -18.74 5.67
N THR A 5 1.48 -18.81 6.59
CA THR A 5 0.66 -17.66 6.88
C THR A 5 1.47 -16.53 7.50
N ALA A 6 2.43 -16.88 8.34
CA ALA A 6 3.28 -15.88 8.97
C ALA A 6 4.12 -15.14 7.93
N GLU A 7 4.68 -15.87 6.97
CA GLU A 7 5.47 -15.24 5.92
C GLU A 7 4.61 -14.34 5.05
N SER A 8 3.39 -14.79 4.73
CA SER A 8 2.49 -13.98 3.92
C SER A 8 2.14 -12.69 4.62
N ASN A 9 1.84 -12.77 5.91
CA ASN A 9 1.47 -11.59 6.66
C ASN A 9 2.64 -10.62 6.80
N LYS A 10 3.84 -11.17 6.91
CA LYS A 10 5.02 -10.35 7.02
C LYS A 10 5.24 -9.56 5.72
N ALA A 11 5.02 -10.20 4.58
CA ALA A 11 5.16 -9.53 3.30
C ALA A 11 4.14 -8.39 3.17
N ILE A 12 2.91 -8.64 3.60
CA ILE A 12 1.86 -7.63 3.51
C ILE A 12 2.19 -6.45 4.41
N LEU A 13 2.69 -6.72 5.62
CA LEU A 13 3.04 -5.63 6.52
C LEU A 13 4.19 -4.82 5.94
N ALA A 14 5.19 -5.48 5.39
CA ALA A 14 6.33 -4.79 4.79
C ALA A 14 5.88 -3.94 3.61
N ALA A 15 4.91 -4.44 2.84
CA ALA A 15 4.38 -3.70 1.71
C ALA A 15 3.67 -2.44 2.17
N TRP A 16 2.89 -2.51 3.27
CA TRP A 16 2.24 -1.31 3.79
C TRP A 16 3.26 -0.31 4.33
N ASN A 17 4.34 -0.81 4.95
CA ASN A 17 5.37 0.10 5.45
C ASN A 17 6.02 0.85 4.29
N LYS A 18 6.22 0.16 3.18
CA LYS A 18 6.79 0.80 2.02
C LYS A 18 5.81 1.79 1.43
N GLU A 19 4.54 1.44 1.40
CA GLU A 19 3.52 2.34 0.87
C GLU A 19 3.45 3.62 1.69
N GLN A 20 3.61 3.49 3.00
CA GLN A 20 3.59 4.65 3.87
C GLN A 20 4.75 5.59 3.52
N GLU A 21 5.92 5.04 3.23
CA GLU A 21 7.05 5.86 2.81
C GLU A 21 6.75 6.56 1.49
N LEU A 22 6.12 5.87 0.56
CA LEU A 22 5.81 6.46 -0.72
C LEU A 22 4.81 7.61 -0.56
N VAL A 23 3.78 7.39 0.25
CA VAL A 23 2.77 8.41 0.45
C VAL A 23 3.36 9.65 1.10
N GLN A 24 4.36 9.49 1.94
CA GLN A 24 5.04 10.63 2.53
C GLN A 24 5.68 11.49 1.45
N GLU A 25 5.99 10.90 0.32
CA GLU A 25 6.59 11.62 -0.79
C GLU A 25 5.59 11.99 -1.88
N GLY A 26 4.33 11.80 -1.63
CA GLY A 26 3.30 12.12 -2.62
C GLY A 26 3.16 11.07 -3.69
N LYS A 27 3.58 9.85 -3.40
CA LYS A 27 3.55 8.76 -4.36
C LYS A 27 2.81 7.57 -3.81
N GLY A 28 2.53 6.61 -4.67
CA GLY A 28 1.89 5.39 -4.23
C GLY A 28 1.85 4.36 -5.32
N THR A 29 1.43 3.15 -4.98
CA THR A 29 1.28 2.09 -5.97
C THR A 29 -0.15 2.02 -6.49
N ARG A 30 -1.01 2.94 -6.02
CA ARG A 30 -2.36 3.09 -6.52
C ARG A 30 -2.70 4.56 -6.33
N GLU A 31 -3.73 5.03 -7.03
CA GLU A 31 -4.12 6.43 -6.89
C GLU A 31 -4.93 6.59 -5.61
N TRP A 32 -4.24 6.86 -4.50
CA TRP A 32 -4.90 7.02 -3.22
C TRP A 32 -5.55 8.39 -3.11
N THR A 33 -6.76 8.43 -2.55
CA THR A 33 -7.42 9.71 -2.30
C THR A 33 -6.75 10.37 -1.10
N PRO A 34 -6.97 11.67 -0.87
CA PRO A 34 -6.38 12.31 0.30
C PRO A 34 -6.76 11.61 1.61
N LYS A 35 -8.00 11.13 1.71
CA LYS A 35 -8.43 10.45 2.91
C LYS A 35 -7.68 9.14 3.09
N GLN A 36 -7.50 8.39 2.01
CA GLN A 36 -6.77 7.14 2.07
C GLN A 36 -5.31 7.38 2.40
N GLN A 37 -4.73 8.45 1.86
CA GLN A 37 -3.35 8.80 2.18
C GLN A 37 -3.22 9.11 3.67
N GLN A 38 -4.19 9.80 4.21
CA GLN A 38 -4.17 10.14 5.62
C GLN A 38 -4.25 8.87 6.46
N ASP A 39 -5.11 7.94 6.06
CA ASP A 39 -5.22 6.67 6.77
C ASP A 39 -3.91 5.88 6.70
N ILE A 40 -3.26 5.86 5.55
CA ILE A 40 -2.00 5.18 5.41
C ILE A 40 -0.96 5.79 6.35
N LEU A 41 -0.90 7.12 6.39
CA LEU A 41 0.07 7.79 7.22
C LEU A 41 -0.21 7.62 8.72
N GLU A 42 -1.47 7.62 9.09
CA GLU A 42 -1.83 7.56 10.49
C GLU A 42 -2.08 6.16 11.02
N LYS A 43 -2.64 5.30 10.19
CA LYS A 43 -3.02 3.97 10.64
C LYS A 43 -2.22 2.85 10.00
N GLY A 44 -1.42 3.17 9.02
CA GLY A 44 -0.57 2.18 8.37
C GLY A 44 -1.18 1.47 7.18
N LYS A 45 -2.44 1.74 6.86
CA LYS A 45 -3.08 1.15 5.69
C LYS A 45 -4.27 1.99 5.28
N ALA A 46 -4.74 1.79 4.06
CA ALA A 46 -5.87 2.52 3.55
C ALA A 46 -7.16 1.77 3.82
N TYR A 47 -8.26 2.50 3.85
CA TYR A 47 -9.58 1.94 4.05
C TYR A 47 -10.49 2.41 2.92
N ASP A 48 -11.44 1.58 2.53
CA ASP A 48 -12.35 1.96 1.46
C ASP A 48 -13.48 2.83 2.02
N ASP A 49 -14.44 3.18 1.17
CA ASP A 49 -15.49 4.09 1.57
C ASP A 49 -16.39 3.52 2.67
N ASP A 50 -16.38 2.22 2.83
CA ASP A 50 -17.18 1.58 3.87
C ASP A 50 -16.37 1.36 5.14
N GLY A 51 -15.15 1.85 5.17
CA GLY A 51 -14.31 1.71 6.35
C GLY A 51 -13.63 0.36 6.47
N VAL A 52 -13.60 -0.41 5.39
CA VAL A 52 -12.96 -1.71 5.38
C VAL A 52 -11.55 -1.56 4.83
N ALA A 53 -10.58 -2.16 5.50
CA ALA A 53 -9.19 -2.01 5.09
C ALA A 53 -8.95 -2.66 3.73
N PHE A 54 -8.11 -2.02 2.93
CA PHE A 54 -7.64 -2.63 1.69
C PHE A 54 -6.84 -3.87 2.07
N GLN A 55 -6.85 -4.85 1.23
CA GLN A 55 -6.20 -6.13 1.49
C GLN A 55 -4.98 -6.31 0.63
N GLY A 56 -3.96 -6.96 1.15
CA GLY A 56 -2.77 -7.24 0.38
C GLY A 56 -2.96 -8.52 -0.40
N GLN A 57 -2.82 -8.43 -1.71
CA GLN A 57 -2.98 -9.57 -2.59
C GLN A 57 -1.60 -10.02 -3.08
N HIS A 58 -1.28 -11.29 -2.88
CA HIS A 58 -0.06 -11.85 -3.46
C HIS A 58 -0.36 -12.07 -4.94
N MET A 59 0.28 -11.32 -5.81
CA MET A 59 0.01 -11.40 -7.24
C MET A 59 0.35 -12.79 -7.79
N LYS A 60 1.50 -13.34 -7.38
CA LYS A 60 1.79 -14.74 -7.63
C LYS A 60 1.42 -15.44 -6.34
N SER A 61 0.37 -16.23 -6.37
CA SER A 61 -0.19 -16.79 -5.13
C SER A 61 0.81 -17.62 -4.36
N ALA A 62 0.78 -17.48 -3.05
CA ALA A 62 1.74 -18.13 -2.18
C ALA A 62 1.67 -19.66 -2.29
N GLU A 63 0.48 -20.16 -2.57
CA GLU A 63 0.29 -21.58 -2.67
C GLU A 63 1.05 -22.17 -3.85
N MET A 64 0.99 -21.49 -4.99
CA MET A 64 1.65 -21.98 -6.20
C MET A 64 3.09 -21.51 -6.32
N TYR A 65 3.41 -20.38 -5.70
CA TYR A 65 4.74 -19.78 -5.83
C TYR A 65 5.29 -19.42 -4.46
N PRO A 66 5.57 -20.43 -3.62
CA PRO A 66 6.00 -20.16 -2.25
C PRO A 66 7.29 -19.35 -2.16
N GLU A 67 8.09 -19.37 -3.21
CA GLU A 67 9.34 -18.62 -3.19
C GLU A 67 9.11 -17.11 -3.14
N TYR A 68 7.94 -16.64 -3.54
CA TYR A 68 7.63 -15.22 -3.51
C TYR A 68 6.70 -14.83 -2.36
N GLN A 69 6.39 -15.79 -1.51
CA GLN A 69 5.42 -15.56 -0.46
C GLN A 69 5.80 -14.45 0.51
N GLY A 70 7.07 -14.34 0.82
CA GLY A 70 7.54 -13.33 1.77
C GLY A 70 8.02 -12.05 1.13
N ASP A 71 7.82 -11.91 -0.18
CA ASP A 71 8.35 -10.76 -0.90
C ASP A 71 7.31 -9.64 -0.97
N PRO A 72 7.58 -8.49 -0.32
CA PRO A 72 6.61 -7.39 -0.36
C PRO A 72 6.38 -6.84 -1.76
N GLY A 73 7.32 -7.03 -2.68
CA GLY A 73 7.14 -6.58 -4.06
C GLY A 73 6.07 -7.35 -4.79
N ASN A 74 5.68 -8.53 -4.27
CA ASN A 74 4.65 -9.37 -4.87
C ASN A 74 3.25 -9.00 -4.35
N ILE A 75 3.13 -7.92 -3.59
CA ILE A 75 1.86 -7.54 -2.99
C ILE A 75 1.24 -6.38 -3.73
N GLN A 76 -0.06 -6.45 -4.01
CA GLN A 76 -0.79 -5.30 -4.50
C GLN A 76 -1.98 -5.09 -3.58
N PHE A 77 -2.40 -3.84 -3.43
CA PHE A 77 -3.48 -3.53 -2.48
C PHE A 77 -4.81 -3.43 -3.21
N LEU A 78 -5.79 -4.19 -2.76
CA LEU A 78 -7.10 -4.25 -3.39
C LEU A 78 -8.19 -4.16 -2.35
N THR A 79 -9.35 -3.64 -2.73
CA THR A 79 -10.50 -3.71 -1.84
C THR A 79 -10.92 -5.17 -1.80
N ARG A 80 -11.78 -5.51 -0.86
CA ARG A 80 -12.24 -6.88 -0.74
C ARG A 80 -12.89 -7.37 -2.03
N ALA A 81 -13.72 -6.53 -2.64
CA ALA A 81 -14.39 -6.92 -3.87
C ALA A 81 -13.38 -7.12 -5.02
N GLU A 82 -12.42 -6.22 -5.14
CA GLU A 82 -11.40 -6.34 -6.15
C GLU A 82 -10.57 -7.60 -5.92
N HIS A 83 -10.28 -7.89 -4.66
CA HIS A 83 -9.45 -9.04 -4.31
C HIS A 83 -10.18 -10.34 -4.72
N LEU A 84 -11.46 -10.42 -4.45
CA LEU A 84 -12.23 -11.59 -4.84
C LEU A 84 -12.27 -11.71 -6.35
N GLU A 85 -12.40 -10.59 -7.05
CA GLU A 85 -12.43 -10.59 -8.48
C GLU A 85 -11.08 -11.00 -9.06
N ALA A 86 -9.99 -10.59 -8.41
CA ALA A 86 -8.66 -10.99 -8.83
C ALA A 86 -8.49 -12.51 -8.73
N HIS A 87 -9.26 -13.15 -7.84
CA HIS A 87 -9.26 -14.60 -7.71
C HIS A 87 -10.37 -15.24 -8.55
N ASN A 88 -10.91 -14.51 -9.52
CA ASN A 88 -11.96 -15.00 -10.40
C ASN A 88 -13.19 -15.48 -9.63
N GLY A 89 -13.51 -14.77 -8.55
CA GLY A 89 -14.71 -15.04 -7.78
C GLY A 89 -14.63 -16.17 -6.78
N ASN A 90 -13.47 -16.81 -6.65
CA ASN A 90 -13.32 -17.89 -5.71
C ASN A 90 -11.93 -17.80 -5.07
N TRP A 91 -11.91 -17.60 -3.76
CA TRP A 91 -10.65 -17.43 -3.03
C TRP A 91 -9.68 -18.60 -3.20
N ARG A 92 -10.16 -19.74 -3.59
CA ARG A 92 -9.31 -20.90 -3.76
C ARG A 92 -8.56 -20.89 -5.09
N ASN A 93 -8.98 -20.05 -6.03
CA ASN A 93 -8.29 -19.99 -7.31
C ASN A 93 -6.92 -19.37 -7.12
N PRO A 94 -5.86 -19.95 -7.64
CA PRO A 94 -4.55 -19.34 -7.56
C PRO A 94 -4.47 -18.18 -8.53
N THR A 95 -3.53 -17.26 -8.27
CA THR A 95 -3.35 -16.11 -9.14
C THR A 95 -1.91 -16.04 -9.61
N ASN A 96 -1.69 -15.40 -10.75
CA ASN A 96 -0.37 -15.21 -11.31
C ASN A 96 -0.41 -14.00 -12.21
N TRP A 97 -1.02 -12.89 -11.70
CA TRP A 97 -1.17 -11.70 -12.52
C TRP A 97 -1.28 -10.45 -11.69
N TYR A 98 -1.09 -9.33 -12.37
CA TYR A 98 -1.40 -8.03 -11.79
C TYR A 98 -2.86 -7.76 -12.12
N PHE A 99 -3.65 -7.37 -11.13
CA PHE A 99 -5.05 -7.04 -11.35
C PHE A 99 -5.15 -5.52 -11.47
N ASN A 100 -5.67 -5.02 -12.58
CA ASN A 100 -5.79 -3.59 -12.81
C ASN A 100 -7.15 -3.14 -12.29
N PRO A 101 -7.22 -2.43 -11.15
CA PRO A 101 -8.52 -2.12 -10.55
C PRO A 101 -9.45 -1.31 -11.44
N PRO A 102 -8.99 -0.27 -12.14
CA PRO A 102 -9.92 0.50 -12.96
C PRO A 102 -10.52 -0.29 -14.12
N THR A 103 -9.74 -1.13 -14.77
CA THR A 103 -10.21 -1.85 -15.95
C THR A 103 -10.59 -3.28 -15.65
N LYS A 104 -10.18 -3.79 -14.50
CA LYS A 104 -10.41 -5.17 -14.08
C LYS A 104 -9.70 -6.18 -14.96
N GLU A 105 -8.72 -5.73 -15.73
CA GLU A 105 -7.93 -6.63 -16.53
C GLU A 105 -6.90 -7.34 -15.67
N LYS A 106 -6.55 -8.55 -16.07
CA LYS A 106 -5.53 -9.31 -15.39
C LYS A 106 -4.36 -9.46 -16.35
N ILE A 107 -3.20 -8.97 -15.91
CA ILE A 107 -2.01 -9.03 -16.77
C ILE A 107 -1.16 -10.18 -16.25
N ASP A 108 -1.18 -11.27 -17.00
CA ASP A 108 -0.55 -12.52 -16.58
C ASP A 108 0.97 -12.43 -16.62
N PHE A 109 1.63 -12.95 -15.61
CA PHE A 109 3.10 -12.94 -15.58
C PHE A 109 3.70 -14.16 -16.32
N GLY A 110 2.88 -15.13 -16.67
CA GLY A 110 3.39 -16.31 -17.35
C GLY A 110 4.37 -17.07 -16.49
N ASP A 111 5.42 -17.57 -17.10
CA ASP A 111 6.42 -18.33 -16.37
C ASP A 111 7.48 -17.44 -15.74
N GLY A 112 7.40 -16.15 -16.00
CA GLY A 112 8.42 -15.25 -15.50
C GLY A 112 8.17 -14.81 -14.07
N PRO A 113 9.03 -13.99 -13.50
CA PRO A 113 8.84 -13.48 -12.18
C PRO A 113 7.71 -12.45 -12.18
N PHE A 114 7.24 -12.07 -10.99
CA PHE A 114 6.23 -11.03 -10.93
C PHE A 114 6.88 -9.70 -11.27
N ILE A 115 6.04 -8.71 -11.58
CA ILE A 115 6.49 -7.36 -11.78
C ILE A 115 5.78 -6.55 -10.72
N SER A 116 6.55 -5.87 -9.88
CA SER A 116 5.97 -5.08 -8.80
C SER A 116 5.07 -3.98 -9.34
N CYS A 117 4.12 -3.54 -8.54
CA CYS A 117 3.22 -2.48 -8.93
C CYS A 117 4.00 -1.21 -9.21
N GLU A 118 3.59 -0.50 -10.22
CA GLU A 118 4.25 0.73 -10.60
C GLU A 118 4.02 1.80 -9.55
N VAL A 119 5.05 2.59 -9.27
CA VAL A 119 4.92 3.71 -8.35
C VAL A 119 4.54 4.93 -9.15
N ILE A 120 3.45 5.58 -8.78
CA ILE A 120 2.98 6.74 -9.50
C ILE A 120 2.96 7.96 -8.59
N ASN A 121 2.93 9.14 -9.19
CA ASN A 121 2.76 10.36 -8.42
C ASN A 121 1.28 10.52 -8.21
N LEU A 122 0.88 10.79 -6.97
CA LEU A 122 -0.53 10.91 -6.65
C LEU A 122 -1.08 12.20 -7.21
N ALA A 123 -2.32 12.15 -7.70
CA ALA A 123 -2.93 13.33 -8.29
C ALA A 123 -3.22 14.41 -7.26
N GLU A 124 -3.59 13.99 -6.06
CA GLU A 124 -3.88 14.95 -5.01
C GLU A 124 -3.08 14.58 -3.77
N PRO A 125 -1.77 14.76 -3.80
CA PRO A 125 -0.96 14.32 -2.67
C PRO A 125 -1.19 15.16 -1.44
N VAL A 126 -1.13 14.52 -0.29
CA VAL A 126 -1.23 15.21 0.97
C VAL A 126 0.21 15.53 1.34
N VAL A 127 0.61 16.76 1.04
CA VAL A 127 1.98 17.15 1.26
C VAL A 127 2.22 17.62 2.65
N ILE A 128 3.20 17.10 3.33
CA ILE A 128 3.53 17.51 4.66
C ILE A 128 4.59 18.59 4.61
N VAL A 129 4.16 19.81 4.75
CA VAL A 129 5.07 20.92 4.69
C VAL A 129 4.95 21.72 5.97
N PRO A 130 6.03 22.01 6.63
CA PRO A 130 5.99 22.73 7.88
C PRO A 130 5.50 24.13 7.60
N LYS A 131 4.67 24.63 8.50
CA LYS A 131 4.14 25.91 8.28
C LYS A 131 5.21 26.90 8.42
N ASP A 132 6.16 26.68 9.24
CA ASP A 132 7.17 27.64 9.49
C ASP A 132 8.48 26.95 9.31
N ASP A 133 9.22 27.32 8.33
CA ASP A 133 10.47 26.72 8.09
C ASP A 133 11.41 26.78 9.25
N SER A 134 11.43 27.84 9.97
CA SER A 134 12.37 27.90 11.05
C SER A 134 12.01 26.88 12.09
N SER A 135 10.75 26.76 12.42
CA SER A 135 10.40 25.79 13.42
C SER A 135 10.68 24.41 12.88
N PHE A 136 10.52 24.23 11.61
CA PHE A 136 10.75 22.95 11.04
C PHE A 136 12.23 22.61 11.11
N LYS A 137 13.09 23.56 10.91
CA LYS A 137 14.45 23.31 10.96
C LYS A 137 14.87 22.85 12.30
N GLU A 138 14.38 23.43 13.31
CA GLU A 138 14.73 23.02 14.59
C GLU A 138 14.30 21.64 14.82
N GLN A 139 13.17 21.30 14.37
CA GLN A 139 12.68 20.00 14.59
C GLN A 139 13.28 18.97 13.76
N LYS A 140 13.86 19.33 12.69
CA LYS A 140 14.34 18.34 11.84
C LYS A 140 15.37 17.57 12.52
N SER A 141 15.94 18.09 13.47
CA SER A 141 16.97 17.34 14.07
C SER A 141 16.35 16.16 14.74
N GLU A 142 15.10 16.21 15.01
CA GLU A 142 14.53 15.07 15.52
C GLU A 142 13.73 14.49 14.53
N LYS A 143 14.26 13.88 13.64
CA LYS A 143 13.54 13.29 12.64
C LYS A 143 12.65 12.31 13.15
N LYS A 144 12.99 11.69 14.18
CA LYS A 144 12.19 10.70 14.64
C LYS A 144 10.93 11.19 15.19
N PHE A 145 10.88 12.30 15.67
CA PHE A 145 9.71 12.74 16.32
C PHE A 145 8.74 12.93 15.23
N ASN A 146 9.23 12.76 14.10
CA ASN A 146 8.49 13.00 13.08
C ASN A 146 7.25 12.41 12.85
N LEU A 147 7.01 11.16 13.05
CA LEU A 147 5.76 10.59 12.75
C LEU A 147 4.64 11.31 13.40
N ILE A 148 4.76 11.65 14.65
CA ILE A 148 3.71 12.34 15.32
C ILE A 148 3.56 13.73 14.80
N ASN A 149 4.64 14.42 14.59
CA ASN A 149 4.52 15.76 14.08
C ASN A 149 4.04 15.82 12.66
N MET A 150 4.32 14.81 11.91
CA MET A 150 3.84 14.77 10.57
C MET A 150 2.34 14.69 10.56
N LYS A 151 1.73 13.98 11.49
CA LYS A 151 0.30 13.91 11.52
C LYS A 151 -0.29 15.27 11.81
N MET A 152 0.35 16.03 12.63
CA MET A 152 -0.15 17.34 12.95
C MET A 152 -0.05 18.26 11.75
N TYR A 153 1.04 18.20 11.04
CA TYR A 153 1.17 19.03 9.87
C TYR A 153 0.13 18.64 8.83
N LEU A 154 -0.08 17.35 8.70
CA LEU A 154 -1.03 16.86 7.73
C LEU A 154 -2.40 17.44 7.99
N ILE A 155 -2.81 17.46 9.23
CA ILE A 155 -4.10 18.00 9.58
C ILE A 155 -4.19 19.45 9.22
N LYS A 156 -3.16 20.21 9.47
CA LYS A 156 -3.20 21.61 9.16
C LYS A 156 -3.24 21.88 7.69
N ILE A 157 -2.51 21.14 6.94
CA ILE A 157 -2.47 21.37 5.53
C ILE A 157 -3.73 21.06 4.84
N LYS A 158 -4.44 20.12 5.38
CA LYS A 158 -5.65 19.77 4.76
C LYS A 158 -6.72 20.77 4.83
N LYS A 159 -6.65 21.84 5.15
CA LYS A 159 -7.73 22.74 5.14
C LYS A 159 -8.15 23.14 3.89
#